data_a29af4d94eeb0b1467d0dd69a865f610
#
_entry.id   a29af4d94eeb0b1467d0dd69a865f610
#
_cell.length_a   1.000
_cell.length_b   1.000
_cell.length_c   1.000
_cell.angle_alpha   90.00
_cell.angle_beta   90.00
_cell.angle_gamma   90.00
#
_symmetry.space_group_name_H-M   'P 1'
#
loop_
_entity.id
_entity.type
_entity.pdbx_description
1 polymer ?
#
loop_
_entity_poly.entity_id
_entity_poly.type
_entity_poly.pdbx_seq_one_letter_code
_entity_poly.pdbx_strand_id
1 'polypeptide(L)'
;MSTSARPEGTGTPAGEPDTSSPASHPGASTASQPAPADGDKPSASSAPRQGSYVRTVLKVLTGSAAAQAIPLLAMLLFTRMVSVEALGIYAIWQAVIYIAIVPATARMEVLLVALPLASDRRLAFRIGMATSIGVGVLLSLIAMALQTLIQTQLPGWPLSASVLVGLGTWALAMQTLWLAMAVTSGAFGVVNRIRITSAGLTALLQVVLVLFWPNGMMLMLGFVIGTSMGSWAAWLGLKEFLLAHDLPDPSGRHKPCQTYGELMRTHGKTPMIALPSALINTVAQQIPLLLTGTRFGEHAAGLLGTAWRTISAPMSIISTSAQDVFKNRAAEEFNRTGQCRGAYKQTLRLLAILGVFPSLVLFFWGPELFALVFGEPLREAGEIARIFAPLLFVRFFASPLGYTFLIVRQAKIDLYWQIGLLAVSIATFTLPSEAMSAFRWFSAGYAALYVVYVLLQWRAAGGQQVRPSGSGT
;
A
#
# COMPACT_ATOMS: atom_id res chain seq x y z
N MET A 1 -16.17 61.51 33.51
CA MET A 1 -15.21 62.46 34.12
C MET A 1 -13.93 62.26 33.36
N SER A 2 -13.71 63.15 32.47
CA SER A 2 -12.73 64.28 32.43
C SER A 2 -11.37 63.77 31.98
N THR A 3 -11.06 64.02 30.77
CA THR A 3 -10.43 65.14 30.08
C THR A 3 -8.92 64.92 29.91
N SER A 4 -8.48 64.87 28.66
CA SER A 4 -7.80 65.99 27.94
C SER A 4 -6.26 65.83 28.02
N ALA A 5 -5.35 66.08 27.08
CA ALA A 5 -5.39 66.70 25.76
C ALA A 5 -4.03 66.48 25.09
N ARG A 6 -3.98 66.62 23.80
CA ARG A 6 -2.78 66.93 22.94
C ARG A 6 -2.36 68.41 23.13
N PRO A 7 -1.20 68.88 22.68
CA PRO A 7 -0.99 69.33 21.30
C PRO A 7 0.46 69.06 20.75
N GLU A 8 0.70 68.87 19.45
CA GLU A 8 0.97 69.75 18.30
C GLU A 8 2.23 70.64 18.34
N GLY A 9 2.95 70.66 17.20
CA GLY A 9 3.86 71.71 16.81
C GLY A 9 4.99 71.21 15.91
N THR A 10 4.83 71.07 14.62
CA THR A 10 5.13 71.97 13.48
C THR A 10 6.63 72.28 13.20
N GLY A 11 7.08 72.07 11.93
CA GLY A 11 8.09 72.88 11.30
C GLY A 11 8.97 72.24 10.26
N THR A 12 8.60 72.23 8.99
CA THR A 12 9.43 72.25 7.79
C THR A 12 9.91 73.69 7.55
N PRO A 13 10.86 74.08 6.70
CA PRO A 13 11.07 73.63 5.31
C PRO A 13 12.49 73.70 4.68
N ALA A 14 12.64 73.11 3.51
CA ALA A 14 13.23 73.50 2.24
C ALA A 14 14.65 74.09 2.12
N GLY A 15 15.34 73.64 1.03
CA GLY A 15 16.43 74.41 0.37
C GLY A 15 17.34 73.57 -0.54
N GLU A 16 16.97 73.34 -1.79
CA GLU A 16 17.88 73.24 -2.95
C GLU A 16 18.40 74.64 -3.30
N PRO A 17 19.34 74.95 -4.24
CA PRO A 17 19.86 74.15 -5.34
C PRO A 17 21.37 74.49 -5.77
N ASP A 18 21.77 73.78 -6.81
CA ASP A 18 22.50 74.23 -8.02
C ASP A 18 24.03 74.18 -8.16
N THR A 19 24.38 73.55 -9.26
CA THR A 19 25.28 73.92 -10.40
C THR A 19 26.78 73.70 -10.32
N SER A 20 27.25 73.09 -11.38
CA SER A 20 28.31 73.38 -12.34
C SER A 20 29.56 72.49 -12.42
N SER A 21 29.59 71.82 -13.54
CA SER A 21 30.80 71.35 -14.27
C SER A 21 31.63 72.60 -14.82
N PRO A 22 32.83 72.52 -15.30
CA PRO A 22 33.43 71.51 -16.18
C PRO A 22 34.99 71.32 -16.14
N ALA A 23 35.45 70.32 -16.88
CA ALA A 23 36.66 70.26 -17.78
C ALA A 23 38.08 70.10 -17.23
N SER A 24 38.81 69.08 -17.61
CA SER A 24 39.84 68.95 -18.67
C SER A 24 40.92 67.93 -18.33
N HIS A 25 41.24 67.12 -19.34
CA HIS A 25 42.25 66.05 -19.48
C HIS A 25 43.73 66.66 -19.41
N PRO A 26 44.82 65.83 -19.59
CA PRO A 26 45.04 64.41 -19.82
C PRO A 26 46.27 63.81 -19.07
N GLY A 27 46.49 62.49 -19.21
CA GLY A 27 47.78 61.85 -18.90
C GLY A 27 47.77 60.34 -18.73
N ALA A 28 48.25 59.65 -19.74
CA ALA A 28 48.37 58.24 -19.89
C ALA A 28 49.32 57.56 -18.87
N SER A 29 48.95 56.40 -18.40
CA SER A 29 49.90 55.29 -18.17
C SER A 29 49.17 53.97 -18.12
N THR A 30 49.53 53.07 -19.02
CA THR A 30 49.18 51.71 -19.18
C THR A 30 49.63 50.85 -17.99
N ALA A 31 48.68 50.22 -17.28
CA ALA A 31 48.94 49.04 -16.47
C ALA A 31 47.78 48.07 -16.64
N SER A 32 48.12 46.96 -17.23
CA SER A 32 47.24 45.81 -17.50
C SER A 32 46.53 45.28 -16.23
N GLN A 33 45.20 45.39 -16.17
CA GLN A 33 44.37 44.65 -15.22
C GLN A 33 44.18 43.20 -15.71
N PRO A 34 44.29 42.20 -14.82
CA PRO A 34 43.91 40.85 -15.18
C PRO A 34 42.37 40.76 -15.29
N ALA A 35 41.90 39.98 -16.27
CA ALA A 35 40.50 39.72 -16.56
C ALA A 35 39.76 39.17 -15.32
N PRO A 36 38.47 39.53 -15.11
CA PRO A 36 37.67 38.97 -14.06
C PRO A 36 37.47 37.47 -14.33
N ALA A 37 37.77 36.66 -13.32
CA ALA A 37 37.48 35.23 -13.29
C ALA A 37 35.99 34.98 -13.59
N ASP A 38 35.75 34.08 -14.50
CA ASP A 38 34.41 33.57 -14.83
C ASP A 38 33.60 33.32 -13.57
N GLY A 39 32.48 34.03 -13.51
CA GLY A 39 31.51 33.88 -12.43
C GLY A 39 31.04 32.42 -12.32
N ASP A 40 31.13 31.95 -11.11
CA ASP A 40 30.50 30.73 -10.61
C ASP A 40 29.03 30.67 -11.09
N LYS A 41 28.79 29.95 -12.17
CA LYS A 41 27.44 29.54 -12.56
C LYS A 41 26.96 28.63 -11.45
N PRO A 42 25.81 28.91 -10.80
CA PRO A 42 25.25 27.95 -9.84
C PRO A 42 25.12 26.61 -10.55
N SER A 43 25.80 25.61 -10.01
CA SER A 43 25.76 24.26 -10.49
C SER A 43 24.28 23.84 -10.58
N ALA A 44 23.74 23.71 -11.79
CA ALA A 44 22.46 23.17 -12.06
C ALA A 44 22.40 21.81 -11.33
N SER A 45 21.56 21.74 -10.32
CA SER A 45 21.24 20.52 -9.60
C SER A 45 21.00 19.46 -10.65
N SER A 46 21.92 18.48 -10.73
CA SER A 46 21.85 17.39 -11.69
C SER A 46 20.55 16.63 -11.49
N ALA A 47 19.58 16.89 -12.36
CA ALA A 47 18.39 16.04 -12.46
C ALA A 47 18.87 14.57 -12.54
N PRO A 48 18.33 13.66 -11.73
CA PRO A 48 18.77 12.28 -11.72
C PRO A 48 18.65 11.72 -13.14
N ARG A 49 19.76 11.24 -13.69
CA ARG A 49 19.83 10.68 -15.04
C ARG A 49 18.72 9.67 -15.21
N GLN A 50 17.84 9.85 -16.18
CA GLN A 50 16.66 8.98 -16.43
C GLN A 50 16.99 7.50 -16.42
N GLY A 51 18.17 7.09 -16.88
CA GLY A 51 18.64 5.70 -16.82
C GLY A 51 18.88 5.15 -15.41
N SER A 52 19.22 6.01 -14.43
CA SER A 52 19.38 5.58 -13.03
C SER A 52 18.03 5.31 -12.37
N TYR A 53 17.02 6.14 -12.66
CA TYR A 53 15.65 5.98 -12.14
C TYR A 53 15.00 4.69 -12.66
N VAL A 54 15.04 4.45 -13.98
CA VAL A 54 14.50 3.23 -14.60
C VAL A 54 15.17 1.98 -14.02
N ARG A 55 16.49 1.98 -13.85
CA ARG A 55 17.22 0.86 -13.24
C ARG A 55 16.81 0.60 -11.78
N THR A 56 16.54 1.66 -11.00
CA THR A 56 16.07 1.54 -9.62
C THR A 56 14.65 0.96 -9.57
N VAL A 57 13.75 1.46 -10.43
CA VAL A 57 12.37 0.95 -10.55
C VAL A 57 12.38 -0.53 -10.95
N LEU A 58 13.17 -0.92 -11.95
CA LEU A 58 13.31 -2.32 -12.37
C LEU A 58 13.84 -3.22 -11.24
N LYS A 59 14.82 -2.76 -10.46
CA LYS A 59 15.33 -3.52 -9.30
C LYS A 59 14.24 -3.72 -8.23
N VAL A 60 13.41 -2.71 -7.95
CA VAL A 60 12.31 -2.84 -6.98
C VAL A 60 11.23 -3.77 -7.50
N LEU A 61 10.89 -3.69 -8.79
CA LEU A 61 9.90 -4.56 -9.43
C LEU A 61 10.34 -6.02 -9.44
N THR A 62 11.60 -6.32 -9.82
CA THR A 62 12.12 -7.69 -9.80
C THR A 62 12.17 -8.27 -8.39
N GLY A 63 12.58 -7.48 -7.40
CA GLY A 63 12.55 -7.90 -5.99
C GLY A 63 11.13 -8.18 -5.47
N SER A 64 10.16 -7.35 -5.87
CA SER A 64 8.76 -7.56 -5.49
C SER A 64 8.14 -8.78 -6.19
N ALA A 65 8.48 -9.03 -7.45
CA ALA A 65 8.04 -10.21 -8.20
C ALA A 65 8.60 -11.49 -7.59
N ALA A 66 9.91 -11.52 -7.29
CA ALA A 66 10.55 -12.66 -6.62
C ALA A 66 9.91 -12.94 -5.25
N ALA A 67 9.68 -11.89 -4.44
CA ALA A 67 9.05 -12.03 -3.13
C ALA A 67 7.60 -12.58 -3.20
N GLN A 68 6.89 -12.39 -4.29
CA GLN A 68 5.56 -12.97 -4.51
C GLN A 68 5.61 -14.39 -5.10
N ALA A 69 6.61 -14.71 -5.93
CA ALA A 69 6.77 -16.02 -6.51
C ALA A 69 7.19 -17.07 -5.46
N ILE A 70 8.06 -16.71 -4.51
CA ILE A 70 8.57 -17.62 -3.48
C ILE A 70 7.44 -18.29 -2.65
N PRO A 71 6.46 -17.56 -2.07
CA PRO A 71 5.36 -18.18 -1.33
C PRO A 71 4.47 -19.07 -2.19
N LEU A 72 4.29 -18.74 -3.49
CA LEU A 72 3.53 -19.59 -4.42
C LEU A 72 4.25 -20.92 -4.67
N LEU A 73 5.57 -20.90 -4.88
CA LEU A 73 6.35 -22.13 -5.04
C LEU A 73 6.31 -22.99 -3.76
N ALA A 74 6.45 -22.37 -2.59
CA ALA A 74 6.32 -23.09 -1.33
C ALA A 74 4.91 -23.70 -1.16
N MET A 75 3.87 -23.00 -1.62
CA MET A 75 2.50 -23.47 -1.58
C MET A 75 2.31 -24.76 -2.38
N LEU A 76 3.00 -24.97 -3.50
CA LEU A 76 2.97 -26.23 -4.26
C LEU A 76 3.40 -27.45 -3.42
N LEU A 77 4.31 -27.20 -2.48
CA LEU A 77 4.84 -28.27 -1.63
C LEU A 77 3.92 -28.53 -0.44
N PHE A 78 3.62 -27.51 0.36
CA PHE A 78 2.88 -27.75 1.60
C PHE A 78 1.40 -28.05 1.37
N THR A 79 0.77 -27.62 0.27
CA THR A 79 -0.64 -27.98 -0.05
C THR A 79 -0.84 -29.45 -0.34
N ARG A 80 0.20 -30.20 -0.70
CA ARG A 80 0.16 -31.65 -0.88
C ARG A 80 0.33 -32.42 0.42
N MET A 81 0.73 -31.74 1.50
CA MET A 81 1.08 -32.35 2.78
C MET A 81 0.07 -32.01 3.88
N VAL A 82 -0.66 -30.89 3.74
CA VAL A 82 -1.59 -30.37 4.73
C VAL A 82 -3.02 -30.53 4.22
N SER A 83 -3.96 -30.87 5.10
CA SER A 83 -5.38 -31.01 4.73
C SER A 83 -5.98 -29.65 4.30
N VAL A 84 -7.06 -29.70 3.51
CA VAL A 84 -7.75 -28.50 3.03
C VAL A 84 -8.32 -27.69 4.20
N GLU A 85 -8.81 -28.35 5.26
CA GLU A 85 -9.31 -27.72 6.48
C GLU A 85 -8.22 -26.95 7.21
N ALA A 86 -7.02 -27.56 7.34
CA ALA A 86 -5.88 -26.89 7.97
C ALA A 86 -5.38 -25.67 7.15
N LEU A 87 -5.47 -25.73 5.81
CA LEU A 87 -5.25 -24.57 4.94
C LEU A 87 -6.33 -23.50 5.17
N GLY A 88 -7.58 -23.92 5.42
CA GLY A 88 -8.68 -23.02 5.75
C GLY A 88 -8.47 -22.25 7.04
N ILE A 89 -8.11 -22.96 8.11
CA ILE A 89 -7.78 -22.34 9.41
C ILE A 89 -6.63 -21.35 9.25
N TYR A 90 -5.57 -21.75 8.53
CA TYR A 90 -4.45 -20.85 8.24
C TYR A 90 -4.87 -19.62 7.43
N ALA A 91 -5.74 -19.78 6.44
CA ALA A 91 -6.23 -18.67 5.62
C ALA A 91 -7.10 -17.69 6.45
N ILE A 92 -8.00 -18.21 7.31
CA ILE A 92 -8.81 -17.40 8.22
C ILE A 92 -7.92 -16.65 9.20
N TRP A 93 -6.94 -17.34 9.81
CA TRP A 93 -5.97 -16.73 10.69
C TRP A 93 -5.21 -15.58 10.00
N GLN A 94 -4.78 -15.78 8.75
CA GLN A 94 -4.16 -14.71 7.96
C GLN A 94 -5.10 -13.54 7.71
N ALA A 95 -6.38 -13.78 7.40
CA ALA A 95 -7.35 -12.72 7.20
C ALA A 95 -7.51 -11.86 8.46
N VAL A 96 -7.54 -12.48 9.63
CA VAL A 96 -7.61 -11.78 10.92
C VAL A 96 -6.38 -10.89 11.13
N ILE A 97 -5.17 -11.40 10.94
CA ILE A 97 -3.95 -10.59 11.14
C ILE A 97 -3.80 -9.48 10.09
N TYR A 98 -4.28 -9.67 8.86
CA TYR A 98 -4.30 -8.59 7.85
C TYR A 98 -5.28 -7.47 8.19
N ILE A 99 -6.38 -7.76 8.86
CA ILE A 99 -7.26 -6.71 9.41
C ILE A 99 -6.61 -6.05 10.61
N ALA A 100 -6.04 -6.85 11.49
CA ALA A 100 -5.45 -6.41 12.75
C ALA A 100 -4.21 -5.52 12.59
N ILE A 101 -3.45 -5.67 11.49
CA ILE A 101 -2.26 -4.85 11.25
C ILE A 101 -2.60 -3.36 11.14
N VAL A 102 -3.79 -3.00 10.65
CA VAL A 102 -4.19 -1.60 10.44
C VAL A 102 -4.24 -0.83 11.76
N PRO A 103 -4.97 -1.27 12.80
CA PRO A 103 -4.91 -0.63 14.11
C PRO A 103 -3.57 -0.89 14.84
N ALA A 104 -2.91 -2.04 14.59
CA ALA A 104 -1.65 -2.39 15.26
C ALA A 104 -0.51 -1.42 14.94
N THR A 105 -0.38 -0.96 13.71
CA THR A 105 0.59 0.06 13.32
C THR A 105 0.12 1.48 13.66
N ALA A 106 -1.16 1.66 14.04
CA ALA A 106 -1.80 2.98 14.18
C ALA A 106 -1.55 3.90 12.97
N ARG A 107 -1.34 3.32 11.78
CA ARG A 107 -0.99 4.00 10.52
C ARG A 107 0.31 4.79 10.58
N MET A 108 1.21 4.44 11.52
CA MET A 108 2.51 5.10 11.63
C MET A 108 3.37 4.89 10.38
N GLU A 109 3.19 3.79 9.63
CA GLU A 109 3.89 3.55 8.37
C GLU A 109 3.58 4.62 7.31
N VAL A 110 2.38 5.20 7.31
CA VAL A 110 2.02 6.32 6.42
C VAL A 110 2.65 7.61 6.92
N LEU A 111 2.61 7.81 8.23
CA LEU A 111 3.20 9.00 8.85
C LEU A 111 4.72 9.04 8.65
N LEU A 112 5.41 7.90 8.78
CA LEU A 112 6.86 7.78 8.54
C LEU A 112 7.27 8.34 7.18
N VAL A 113 6.49 8.09 6.14
CA VAL A 113 6.78 8.58 4.77
C VAL A 113 6.59 10.09 4.65
N ALA A 114 5.68 10.67 5.45
CA ALA A 114 5.33 12.09 5.38
C ALA A 114 6.25 12.98 6.24
N LEU A 115 6.94 12.41 7.25
CA LEU A 115 7.76 13.19 8.19
C LEU A 115 9.10 13.60 7.58
N PRO A 116 9.48 14.89 7.66
CA PRO A 116 10.76 15.37 7.12
C PRO A 116 11.95 15.00 8.02
N LEU A 117 11.80 15.10 9.35
CA LEU A 117 12.90 14.91 10.30
C LEU A 117 13.12 13.45 10.67
N ALA A 118 14.39 13.03 10.78
CA ALA A 118 14.75 11.66 11.14
C ALA A 118 14.39 11.35 12.61
N SER A 119 14.48 12.33 13.52
CA SER A 119 14.02 12.21 14.90
C SER A 119 12.55 11.87 15.02
N ASP A 120 11.69 12.59 14.26
CA ASP A 120 10.25 12.36 14.26
C ASP A 120 9.89 11.01 13.65
N ARG A 121 10.63 10.57 12.61
CA ARG A 121 10.50 9.22 12.06
C ARG A 121 10.87 8.16 13.07
N ARG A 122 11.97 8.33 13.82
CA ARG A 122 12.34 7.41 14.90
C ARG A 122 11.28 7.34 16.00
N LEU A 123 10.70 8.48 16.37
CA LEU A 123 9.61 8.53 17.35
C LEU A 123 8.37 7.81 16.82
N ALA A 124 7.91 8.11 15.60
CA ALA A 124 6.78 7.44 14.97
C ALA A 124 7.00 5.92 14.84
N PHE A 125 8.21 5.49 14.48
CA PHE A 125 8.58 4.08 14.43
C PHE A 125 8.47 3.39 15.81
N ARG A 126 9.01 4.01 16.87
CA ARG A 126 8.93 3.47 18.25
C ARG A 126 7.46 3.37 18.70
N ILE A 127 6.64 4.38 18.39
CA ILE A 127 5.22 4.37 18.70
C ILE A 127 4.52 3.23 17.96
N GLY A 128 4.74 3.10 16.65
CA GLY A 128 4.18 2.01 15.86
C GLY A 128 4.58 0.62 16.37
N MET A 129 5.83 0.47 16.82
CA MET A 129 6.29 -0.78 17.46
C MET A 129 5.60 -1.04 18.79
N ALA A 130 5.47 -0.04 19.66
CA ALA A 130 4.81 -0.18 20.96
C ALA A 130 3.31 -0.47 20.80
N THR A 131 2.62 0.23 19.90
CA THR A 131 1.20 -0.01 19.60
C THR A 131 0.99 -1.41 19.01
N SER A 132 1.89 -1.89 18.16
CA SER A 132 1.78 -3.23 17.57
C SER A 132 1.92 -4.35 18.61
N ILE A 133 2.77 -4.18 19.62
CA ILE A 133 2.88 -5.10 20.75
C ILE A 133 1.58 -5.06 21.57
N GLY A 134 1.12 -3.86 21.95
CA GLY A 134 -0.09 -3.68 22.76
C GLY A 134 -1.33 -4.27 22.08
N VAL A 135 -1.54 -3.95 20.80
CA VAL A 135 -2.67 -4.49 20.02
C VAL A 135 -2.50 -6.00 19.81
N GLY A 136 -1.29 -6.49 19.55
CA GLY A 136 -1.02 -7.93 19.42
C GLY A 136 -1.39 -8.70 20.69
N VAL A 137 -0.92 -8.25 21.86
CA VAL A 137 -1.28 -8.85 23.14
C VAL A 137 -2.78 -8.80 23.39
N LEU A 138 -3.42 -7.64 23.18
CA LEU A 138 -4.85 -7.47 23.34
C LEU A 138 -5.64 -8.44 22.45
N LEU A 139 -5.26 -8.59 21.19
CA LEU A 139 -5.93 -9.50 20.27
C LEU A 139 -5.74 -10.97 20.64
N SER A 140 -4.56 -11.38 21.10
CA SER A 140 -4.36 -12.73 21.65
C SER A 140 -5.26 -12.98 22.86
N LEU A 141 -5.34 -12.04 23.79
CA LEU A 141 -6.20 -12.16 24.98
C LEU A 141 -7.68 -12.24 24.61
N ILE A 142 -8.13 -11.39 23.67
CA ILE A 142 -9.53 -11.44 23.16
C ILE A 142 -9.79 -12.77 22.47
N ALA A 143 -8.88 -13.25 21.60
CA ALA A 143 -9.05 -14.52 20.90
C ALA A 143 -9.07 -15.70 21.87
N MET A 144 -8.26 -15.69 22.92
CA MET A 144 -8.27 -16.70 23.98
C MET A 144 -9.56 -16.63 24.82
N ALA A 145 -10.03 -15.44 25.18
CA ALA A 145 -11.28 -15.28 25.94
C ALA A 145 -12.50 -15.73 25.13
N LEU A 146 -12.47 -15.56 23.81
CA LEU A 146 -13.51 -15.99 22.90
C LEU A 146 -13.28 -17.40 22.31
N GLN A 147 -12.33 -18.17 22.84
CA GLN A 147 -11.94 -19.48 22.29
C GLN A 147 -13.12 -20.44 22.11
N THR A 148 -14.00 -20.56 23.10
CA THR A 148 -15.17 -21.42 23.03
C THR A 148 -16.14 -20.97 21.92
N LEU A 149 -16.37 -19.66 21.79
CA LEU A 149 -17.21 -19.11 20.75
C LEU A 149 -16.58 -19.32 19.34
N ILE A 150 -15.30 -19.15 19.21
CA ILE A 150 -14.58 -19.40 17.95
C ILE A 150 -14.72 -20.87 17.57
N GLN A 151 -14.53 -21.79 18.51
CA GLN A 151 -14.62 -23.23 18.25
C GLN A 151 -16.05 -23.72 17.92
N THR A 152 -17.10 -23.01 18.31
CA THR A 152 -18.46 -23.33 17.86
C THR A 152 -18.64 -23.09 16.35
N GLN A 153 -17.91 -22.14 15.78
CA GLN A 153 -17.98 -21.80 14.36
C GLN A 153 -16.86 -22.46 13.54
N LEU A 154 -15.71 -22.67 14.15
CA LEU A 154 -14.49 -23.22 13.57
C LEU A 154 -13.93 -24.30 14.52
N PRO A 155 -14.46 -25.54 14.46
CA PRO A 155 -14.07 -26.61 15.38
C PRO A 155 -12.58 -26.95 15.37
N GLY A 156 -11.92 -26.82 14.22
CA GLY A 156 -10.48 -27.05 14.06
C GLY A 156 -9.58 -25.90 14.55
N TRP A 157 -10.13 -24.79 15.09
CA TRP A 157 -9.34 -23.67 15.58
C TRP A 157 -8.64 -24.00 16.91
N PRO A 158 -7.31 -24.20 16.92
CA PRO A 158 -6.59 -24.56 18.14
C PRO A 158 -6.35 -23.33 19.02
N LEU A 159 -6.21 -23.55 20.33
CA LEU A 159 -5.83 -22.47 21.28
C LEU A 159 -4.54 -21.75 20.88
N SER A 160 -3.59 -22.49 20.33
CA SER A 160 -2.33 -21.93 19.82
C SER A 160 -2.54 -20.92 18.69
N ALA A 161 -3.55 -21.09 17.83
CA ALA A 161 -3.88 -20.11 16.79
C ALA A 161 -4.31 -18.78 17.41
N SER A 162 -5.07 -18.79 18.53
CA SER A 162 -5.47 -17.59 19.26
C SER A 162 -4.27 -16.82 19.84
N VAL A 163 -3.27 -17.52 20.36
CA VAL A 163 -2.00 -16.89 20.77
C VAL A 163 -1.23 -16.35 19.58
N LEU A 164 -1.16 -17.13 18.50
CA LEU A 164 -0.43 -16.75 17.28
C LEU A 164 -1.06 -15.57 16.52
N VAL A 165 -2.35 -15.22 16.74
CA VAL A 165 -2.98 -14.03 16.16
C VAL A 165 -2.19 -12.77 16.56
N GLY A 166 -1.88 -12.60 17.83
CA GLY A 166 -1.13 -11.43 18.29
C GLY A 166 0.32 -11.43 17.81
N LEU A 167 0.99 -12.58 17.88
CA LEU A 167 2.38 -12.72 17.41
C LEU A 167 2.46 -12.48 15.88
N GLY A 168 1.52 -13.01 15.11
CA GLY A 168 1.45 -12.79 13.67
C GLY A 168 1.17 -11.34 13.31
N THR A 169 0.25 -10.69 14.04
CA THR A 169 -0.04 -9.26 13.88
C THR A 169 1.20 -8.42 14.17
N TRP A 170 1.90 -8.69 15.28
CA TRP A 170 3.14 -7.99 15.63
C TRP A 170 4.23 -8.21 14.58
N ALA A 171 4.47 -9.45 14.14
CA ALA A 171 5.48 -9.76 13.13
C ALA A 171 5.23 -9.02 11.81
N LEU A 172 3.97 -8.99 11.36
CA LEU A 172 3.57 -8.30 10.13
C LEU A 172 3.64 -6.77 10.28
N ALA A 173 3.26 -6.23 11.45
CA ALA A 173 3.35 -4.81 11.76
C ALA A 173 4.83 -4.36 11.79
N MET A 174 5.70 -5.14 12.42
CA MET A 174 7.14 -4.90 12.45
C MET A 174 7.71 -4.85 11.02
N GLN A 175 7.36 -5.81 10.17
CA GLN A 175 7.80 -5.83 8.78
C GLN A 175 7.33 -4.58 8.03
N THR A 176 6.08 -4.18 8.21
CA THR A 176 5.48 -3.01 7.53
C THR A 176 6.17 -1.71 7.95
N LEU A 177 6.45 -1.53 9.25
CA LEU A 177 7.16 -0.37 9.77
C LEU A 177 8.61 -0.30 9.26
N TRP A 178 9.32 -1.44 9.22
CA TRP A 178 10.68 -1.51 8.65
C TRP A 178 10.71 -1.20 7.16
N LEU A 179 9.72 -1.71 6.39
CA LEU A 179 9.60 -1.38 4.97
C LEU A 179 9.35 0.12 4.76
N ALA A 180 8.47 0.74 5.55
CA ALA A 180 8.23 2.18 5.50
C ALA A 180 9.51 2.98 5.82
N MET A 181 10.25 2.59 6.86
CA MET A 181 11.52 3.22 7.23
C MET A 181 12.57 3.09 6.12
N ALA A 182 12.68 1.92 5.48
CA ALA A 182 13.62 1.69 4.37
C ALA A 182 13.26 2.51 3.13
N VAL A 183 11.97 2.69 2.84
CA VAL A 183 11.50 3.53 1.73
C VAL A 183 11.83 5.00 1.99
N THR A 184 11.59 5.50 3.20
CA THR A 184 11.86 6.91 3.55
C THR A 184 13.34 7.27 3.53
N SER A 185 14.20 6.29 3.82
CA SER A 185 15.67 6.48 3.74
C SER A 185 16.22 6.30 2.33
N GLY A 186 15.38 6.04 1.32
CA GLY A 186 15.83 5.77 -0.05
C GLY A 186 16.62 4.46 -0.21
N ALA A 187 16.63 3.61 0.83
CA ALA A 187 17.38 2.36 0.88
C ALA A 187 16.65 1.23 0.15
N PHE A 188 16.38 1.40 -1.15
CA PHE A 188 15.62 0.41 -1.95
C PHE A 188 16.26 -0.97 -1.99
N GLY A 189 17.57 -1.06 -1.84
CA GLY A 189 18.26 -2.35 -1.68
C GLY A 189 17.84 -3.08 -0.41
N VAL A 190 17.63 -2.34 0.69
CA VAL A 190 17.13 -2.88 1.97
C VAL A 190 15.66 -3.29 1.83
N VAL A 191 14.83 -2.51 1.13
CA VAL A 191 13.43 -2.88 0.84
C VAL A 191 13.35 -4.25 0.17
N ASN A 192 14.13 -4.47 -0.89
CA ASN A 192 14.18 -5.76 -1.58
C ASN A 192 14.71 -6.88 -0.71
N ARG A 193 15.74 -6.60 0.09
CA ARG A 193 16.29 -7.58 1.05
C ARG A 193 15.22 -8.01 2.04
N ILE A 194 14.49 -7.08 2.67
CA ILE A 194 13.40 -7.38 3.60
C ILE A 194 12.35 -8.27 2.93
N ARG A 195 11.87 -7.89 1.74
CA ARG A 195 10.83 -8.62 1.02
C ARG A 195 11.26 -10.03 0.67
N ILE A 196 12.45 -10.19 0.11
CA ILE A 196 12.94 -11.50 -0.35
C ILE A 196 13.30 -12.39 0.85
N THR A 197 13.97 -11.86 1.89
CA THR A 197 14.34 -12.65 3.07
C THR A 197 13.10 -13.06 3.86
N SER A 198 12.14 -12.16 4.09
CA SER A 198 10.87 -12.52 4.75
C SER A 198 10.11 -13.57 3.96
N ALA A 199 9.94 -13.38 2.64
CA ALA A 199 9.24 -14.35 1.81
C ALA A 199 9.96 -15.70 1.78
N GLY A 200 11.29 -15.68 1.62
CA GLY A 200 12.11 -16.88 1.57
C GLY A 200 12.13 -17.66 2.88
N LEU A 201 12.35 -16.95 4.00
CA LEU A 201 12.37 -17.59 5.33
C LEU A 201 10.98 -18.09 5.72
N THR A 202 9.92 -17.32 5.42
CA THR A 202 8.55 -17.77 5.66
C THR A 202 8.24 -19.03 4.86
N ALA A 203 8.53 -19.04 3.57
CA ALA A 203 8.33 -20.18 2.69
C ALA A 203 9.13 -21.42 3.14
N LEU A 204 10.43 -21.22 3.42
CA LEU A 204 11.32 -22.28 3.89
C LEU A 204 10.83 -22.88 5.21
N LEU A 205 10.54 -22.04 6.20
CA LEU A 205 10.08 -22.50 7.51
C LEU A 205 8.71 -23.17 7.46
N GLN A 206 7.78 -22.67 6.64
CA GLN A 206 6.50 -23.32 6.42
C GLN A 206 6.69 -24.73 5.86
N VAL A 207 7.50 -24.90 4.81
CA VAL A 207 7.77 -26.22 4.23
C VAL A 207 8.47 -27.13 5.25
N VAL A 208 9.54 -26.65 5.90
CA VAL A 208 10.30 -27.44 6.87
C VAL A 208 9.43 -27.88 8.05
N LEU A 209 8.67 -26.96 8.65
CA LEU A 209 7.84 -27.29 9.81
C LEU A 209 6.71 -28.26 9.46
N VAL A 210 6.10 -28.12 8.28
CA VAL A 210 5.06 -29.02 7.80
C VAL A 210 5.61 -30.43 7.49
N LEU A 211 6.89 -30.56 7.10
CA LEU A 211 7.53 -31.87 6.95
C LEU A 211 7.57 -32.67 8.26
N PHE A 212 7.69 -32.00 9.40
CA PHE A 212 7.68 -32.65 10.72
C PHE A 212 6.25 -32.89 11.26
N TRP A 213 5.36 -31.87 11.10
CA TRP A 213 3.96 -31.94 11.54
C TRP A 213 3.06 -31.26 10.52
N PRO A 214 2.35 -32.04 9.67
CA PRO A 214 1.50 -31.50 8.59
C PRO A 214 0.17 -30.95 9.11
N ASN A 215 0.22 -29.77 9.74
CA ASN A 215 -0.96 -29.07 10.25
C ASN A 215 -0.91 -27.56 10.03
N GLY A 216 -2.07 -26.89 10.19
CA GLY A 216 -2.20 -25.44 10.00
C GLY A 216 -1.37 -24.61 11.00
N MET A 217 -1.12 -25.13 12.20
CA MET A 217 -0.32 -24.46 13.22
C MET A 217 1.14 -24.27 12.75
N MET A 218 1.72 -25.26 12.08
CA MET A 218 3.08 -25.17 11.54
C MET A 218 3.20 -24.14 10.44
N LEU A 219 2.13 -23.95 9.63
CA LEU A 219 2.09 -22.84 8.65
C LEU A 219 2.05 -21.47 9.34
N MET A 220 1.28 -21.33 10.44
CA MET A 220 1.24 -20.10 11.22
C MET A 220 2.58 -19.80 11.89
N LEU A 221 3.21 -20.79 12.54
CA LEU A 221 4.54 -20.65 13.15
C LEU A 221 5.61 -20.27 12.11
N GLY A 222 5.63 -20.96 10.97
CA GLY A 222 6.54 -20.65 9.87
C GLY A 222 6.36 -19.21 9.37
N PHE A 223 5.11 -18.72 9.31
CA PHE A 223 4.81 -17.34 8.96
C PHE A 223 5.35 -16.37 10.01
N VAL A 224 5.05 -16.57 11.29
CA VAL A 224 5.48 -15.67 12.39
C VAL A 224 7.00 -15.59 12.46
N ILE A 225 7.67 -16.75 12.51
CA ILE A 225 9.13 -16.80 12.64
C ILE A 225 9.80 -16.23 11.38
N GLY A 226 9.37 -16.65 10.20
CA GLY A 226 9.96 -16.21 8.92
C GLY A 226 9.81 -14.72 8.69
N THR A 227 8.62 -14.16 8.96
CA THR A 227 8.36 -12.72 8.85
C THR A 227 9.18 -11.93 9.87
N SER A 228 9.29 -12.41 11.12
CA SER A 228 10.10 -11.76 12.17
C SER A 228 11.58 -11.77 11.84
N MET A 229 12.13 -12.91 11.41
CA MET A 229 13.54 -13.03 11.01
C MET A 229 13.87 -12.17 9.79
N GLY A 230 12.98 -12.12 8.80
CA GLY A 230 13.12 -11.24 7.64
C GLY A 230 13.13 -9.76 8.03
N SER A 231 12.32 -9.39 9.02
CA SER A 231 12.29 -8.03 9.56
C SER A 231 13.55 -7.71 10.39
N TRP A 232 14.11 -8.68 11.07
CA TRP A 232 15.40 -8.51 11.77
C TRP A 232 16.55 -8.23 10.80
N ALA A 233 16.54 -8.85 9.62
CA ALA A 233 17.49 -8.53 8.56
C ALA A 233 17.41 -7.05 8.11
N ALA A 234 16.25 -6.41 8.27
CA ALA A 234 16.09 -4.97 8.06
C ALA A 234 16.86 -4.13 9.07
N TRP A 235 16.80 -4.52 10.33
CA TRP A 235 17.54 -3.83 11.40
C TRP A 235 19.05 -3.78 11.11
N LEU A 236 19.62 -4.88 10.62
CA LEU A 236 21.04 -4.93 10.22
C LEU A 236 21.38 -3.93 9.10
N GLY A 237 20.45 -3.70 8.17
CA GLY A 237 20.65 -2.79 7.04
C GLY A 237 20.33 -1.32 7.34
N LEU A 238 19.61 -1.03 8.42
CA LEU A 238 19.11 0.32 8.74
C LEU A 238 19.65 0.87 10.07
N LYS A 239 20.50 0.12 10.79
CA LYS A 239 21.05 0.53 12.08
C LYS A 239 21.73 1.89 12.03
N GLU A 240 22.52 2.15 10.99
CA GLU A 240 23.22 3.43 10.80
C GLU A 240 22.24 4.59 10.58
N PHE A 241 21.17 4.36 9.81
CA PHE A 241 20.11 5.35 9.60
C PHE A 241 19.33 5.66 10.90
N LEU A 242 19.09 4.65 11.73
CA LEU A 242 18.45 4.84 13.05
C LEU A 242 19.33 5.62 14.02
N LEU A 243 20.65 5.53 13.87
CA LEU A 243 21.63 6.24 14.67
C LEU A 243 22.00 7.62 14.12
N ALA A 244 21.65 7.92 12.87
CA ALA A 244 21.92 9.20 12.24
C ALA A 244 21.27 10.35 13.02
N HIS A 245 22.05 11.41 13.26
CA HIS A 245 21.55 12.65 13.84
C HIS A 245 20.88 13.48 12.77
N ASP A 246 19.87 14.27 13.17
CA ASP A 246 19.24 15.23 12.26
C ASP A 246 20.28 16.31 11.88
N LEU A 247 20.42 16.56 10.59
CA LEU A 247 21.11 17.76 10.15
C LEU A 247 20.25 18.97 10.57
N PRO A 248 20.88 20.08 11.01
CA PRO A 248 20.15 21.30 11.33
C PRO A 248 19.29 21.71 10.13
N ASP A 249 18.00 21.93 10.37
CA ASP A 249 17.13 22.46 9.32
C ASP A 249 17.56 23.87 8.98
N PRO A 250 18.08 24.15 7.75
CA PRO A 250 18.54 25.47 7.35
C PRO A 250 17.42 26.53 7.38
N SER A 251 16.16 26.07 7.33
CA SER A 251 14.99 26.95 7.36
C SER A 251 14.50 27.27 8.76
N GLY A 252 14.93 26.52 9.79
CA GLY A 252 14.50 26.66 11.19
C GLY A 252 13.00 26.43 11.43
N ARG A 253 12.27 25.96 10.40
CA ARG A 253 10.81 25.87 10.44
C ARG A 253 10.29 24.61 11.16
N HIS A 254 11.10 23.57 11.24
CA HIS A 254 10.70 22.30 11.83
C HIS A 254 11.49 22.04 13.11
N LYS A 255 10.79 22.01 14.25
CA LYS A 255 11.35 21.58 15.53
C LYS A 255 11.04 20.09 15.72
N PRO A 256 12.02 19.27 16.17
CA PRO A 256 11.79 17.86 16.43
C PRO A 256 10.79 17.67 17.57
N CYS A 257 9.83 16.76 17.38
CA CYS A 257 8.88 16.38 18.41
C CYS A 257 9.57 15.48 19.45
N GLN A 258 9.34 15.74 20.74
CA GLN A 258 9.94 14.96 21.83
C GLN A 258 8.98 13.90 22.39
N THR A 259 7.69 14.13 22.27
CA THR A 259 6.67 13.25 22.87
C THR A 259 5.62 12.80 21.83
N TYR A 260 4.96 11.67 22.18
CA TYR A 260 3.80 11.17 21.39
C TYR A 260 2.71 12.22 21.21
N GLY A 261 2.35 12.92 22.30
CA GLY A 261 1.32 13.95 22.28
C GLY A 261 1.64 15.10 21.34
N GLU A 262 2.89 15.52 21.28
CA GLU A 262 3.38 16.56 20.38
C GLU A 262 3.36 16.10 18.92
N LEU A 263 3.85 14.88 18.64
CA LEU A 263 3.80 14.29 17.31
C LEU A 263 2.36 14.17 16.80
N MET A 264 1.44 13.68 17.63
CA MET A 264 0.02 13.56 17.28
C MET A 264 -0.68 14.91 17.13
N ARG A 265 -0.32 15.90 17.94
CA ARG A 265 -0.89 17.26 17.82
C ARG A 265 -0.45 17.92 16.51
N THR A 266 0.78 17.70 16.09
CA THR A 266 1.37 18.34 14.91
C THR A 266 1.02 17.58 13.62
N HIS A 267 1.09 16.24 13.64
CA HIS A 267 0.97 15.41 12.44
C HIS A 267 -0.16 14.37 12.49
N GLY A 268 -0.91 14.28 13.60
CA GLY A 268 -1.91 13.23 13.85
C GLY A 268 -3.12 13.23 12.92
N LYS A 269 -3.38 14.32 12.20
CA LYS A 269 -4.48 14.36 11.21
C LYS A 269 -4.33 13.29 10.14
N THR A 270 -3.10 13.02 9.68
CA THR A 270 -2.83 12.04 8.62
C THR A 270 -3.19 10.61 9.05
N PRO A 271 -2.66 10.05 10.16
CA PRO A 271 -3.03 8.70 10.59
C PRO A 271 -4.49 8.60 11.05
N MET A 272 -5.06 9.63 11.69
CA MET A 272 -6.47 9.62 12.13
C MET A 272 -7.46 9.51 10.96
N ILE A 273 -7.20 10.17 9.84
CA ILE A 273 -8.04 10.08 8.64
C ILE A 273 -7.77 8.78 7.88
N ALA A 274 -6.49 8.36 7.80
CA ALA A 274 -6.10 7.18 7.06
C ALA A 274 -6.53 5.85 7.71
N LEU A 275 -6.66 5.81 9.05
CA LEU A 275 -6.97 4.58 9.78
C LEU A 275 -8.36 4.02 9.48
N PRO A 276 -9.48 4.79 9.60
CA PRO A 276 -10.80 4.26 9.30
C PRO A 276 -10.94 3.81 7.84
N SER A 277 -10.44 4.61 6.90
CA SER A 277 -10.49 4.29 5.47
C SER A 277 -9.74 3.00 5.16
N ALA A 278 -8.52 2.83 5.70
CA ALA A 278 -7.75 1.62 5.49
C ALA A 278 -8.36 0.40 6.17
N LEU A 279 -8.96 0.57 7.35
CA LEU A 279 -9.64 -0.53 8.05
C LEU A 279 -10.83 -1.03 7.24
N ILE A 280 -11.70 -0.12 6.77
CA ILE A 280 -12.84 -0.47 5.91
C ILE A 280 -12.37 -1.21 4.64
N ASN A 281 -11.35 -0.68 3.98
CA ASN A 281 -10.80 -1.31 2.78
C ASN A 281 -10.26 -2.72 3.06
N THR A 282 -9.48 -2.88 4.14
CA THR A 282 -8.89 -4.17 4.48
C THR A 282 -9.95 -5.18 4.90
N VAL A 283 -10.94 -4.75 5.70
CA VAL A 283 -12.09 -5.59 6.07
C VAL A 283 -12.85 -6.04 4.82
N ALA A 284 -13.14 -5.12 3.89
CA ALA A 284 -13.83 -5.46 2.64
C ALA A 284 -13.09 -6.52 1.82
N GLN A 285 -11.76 -6.51 1.85
CA GLN A 285 -10.95 -7.51 1.15
C GLN A 285 -10.91 -8.87 1.85
N GLN A 286 -11.02 -8.93 3.19
CA GLN A 286 -10.91 -10.15 3.97
C GLN A 286 -12.27 -10.77 4.32
N ILE A 287 -13.36 -9.99 4.28
CA ILE A 287 -14.72 -10.44 4.61
C ILE A 287 -15.17 -11.69 3.84
N PRO A 288 -14.92 -11.84 2.52
CA PRO A 288 -15.31 -13.05 1.79
C PRO A 288 -14.76 -14.33 2.42
N LEU A 289 -13.49 -14.29 2.82
CA LEU A 289 -12.81 -15.44 3.43
C LEU A 289 -13.32 -15.71 4.85
N LEU A 290 -13.51 -14.68 5.66
CA LEU A 290 -14.03 -14.81 7.03
C LEU A 290 -15.46 -15.35 7.04
N LEU A 291 -16.34 -14.80 6.20
CA LEU A 291 -17.72 -15.29 6.09
C LEU A 291 -17.79 -16.71 5.53
N THR A 292 -16.91 -17.07 4.59
CA THR A 292 -16.83 -18.46 4.12
C THR A 292 -16.46 -19.39 5.25
N GLY A 293 -15.45 -19.05 6.06
CA GLY A 293 -15.03 -19.91 7.17
C GLY A 293 -16.11 -20.07 8.25
N THR A 294 -16.76 -18.96 8.65
CA THR A 294 -17.77 -19.00 9.71
C THR A 294 -19.11 -19.63 9.28
N ARG A 295 -19.47 -19.57 7.99
CA ARG A 295 -20.76 -20.09 7.51
C ARG A 295 -20.69 -21.44 6.82
N PHE A 296 -19.60 -21.69 6.09
CA PHE A 296 -19.46 -22.90 5.27
C PHE A 296 -18.32 -23.80 5.76
N GLY A 297 -17.65 -23.39 6.85
CA GLY A 297 -16.60 -24.16 7.51
C GLY A 297 -15.20 -24.01 6.91
N GLU A 298 -14.29 -24.69 7.57
CA GLU A 298 -12.84 -24.58 7.33
C GLU A 298 -12.44 -25.11 5.95
N HIS A 299 -13.09 -26.17 5.49
CA HIS A 299 -12.86 -26.77 4.16
C HIS A 299 -13.12 -25.75 3.04
N ALA A 300 -14.30 -25.12 3.05
CA ALA A 300 -14.65 -24.10 2.05
C ALA A 300 -13.70 -22.89 2.11
N ALA A 301 -13.28 -22.48 3.31
CA ALA A 301 -12.30 -21.42 3.47
C ALA A 301 -10.92 -21.81 2.93
N GLY A 302 -10.50 -23.05 3.08
CA GLY A 302 -9.26 -23.59 2.52
C GLY A 302 -9.24 -23.57 1.00
N LEU A 303 -10.34 -24.02 0.39
CA LEU A 303 -10.52 -23.98 -1.07
C LEU A 303 -10.50 -22.53 -1.59
N LEU A 304 -11.30 -21.64 -0.99
CA LEU A 304 -11.35 -20.22 -1.38
C LEU A 304 -10.00 -19.54 -1.19
N GLY A 305 -9.36 -19.73 -0.03
CA GLY A 305 -8.07 -19.11 0.28
C GLY A 305 -6.96 -19.55 -0.67
N THR A 306 -6.94 -20.84 -1.02
CA THR A 306 -5.99 -21.41 -1.99
C THR A 306 -6.24 -20.86 -3.39
N ALA A 307 -7.50 -20.90 -3.88
CA ALA A 307 -7.88 -20.36 -5.17
C ALA A 307 -7.51 -18.87 -5.28
N TRP A 308 -7.95 -18.06 -4.31
CA TRP A 308 -7.72 -16.62 -4.31
C TRP A 308 -6.25 -16.24 -4.31
N ARG A 309 -5.43 -16.88 -3.46
CA ARG A 309 -3.99 -16.62 -3.35
C ARG A 309 -3.26 -16.99 -4.64
N THR A 310 -3.56 -18.16 -5.20
CA THR A 310 -2.93 -18.65 -6.43
C THR A 310 -3.17 -17.71 -7.60
N ILE A 311 -4.39 -17.20 -7.73
CA ILE A 311 -4.78 -16.36 -8.86
C ILE A 311 -4.33 -14.91 -8.67
N SER A 312 -4.43 -14.39 -7.43
CA SER A 312 -4.16 -12.97 -7.16
C SER A 312 -2.68 -12.61 -7.28
N ALA A 313 -1.75 -13.52 -6.96
CA ALA A 313 -0.33 -13.20 -6.93
C ALA A 313 0.26 -12.86 -8.32
N PRO A 314 0.09 -13.66 -9.39
CA PRO A 314 0.60 -13.27 -10.70
C PRO A 314 -0.10 -12.01 -11.24
N MET A 315 -1.41 -11.85 -10.96
CA MET A 315 -2.16 -10.69 -11.39
C MET A 315 -1.67 -9.40 -10.73
N SER A 316 -1.29 -9.45 -9.44
CA SER A 316 -0.83 -8.28 -8.72
C SER A 316 0.49 -7.72 -9.26
N ILE A 317 1.40 -8.57 -9.73
CA ILE A 317 2.69 -8.16 -10.31
C ILE A 317 2.46 -7.32 -11.56
N ILE A 318 1.60 -7.79 -12.46
CA ILE A 318 1.29 -7.09 -13.72
C ILE A 318 0.49 -5.82 -13.43
N SER A 319 -0.52 -5.91 -12.57
CA SER A 319 -1.40 -4.79 -12.22
C SER A 319 -0.65 -3.62 -11.58
N THR A 320 0.27 -3.87 -10.65
CA THR A 320 1.06 -2.80 -10.00
C THR A 320 1.97 -2.09 -10.99
N SER A 321 2.64 -2.84 -11.87
CA SER A 321 3.51 -2.27 -12.91
C SER A 321 2.72 -1.41 -13.90
N ALA A 322 1.57 -1.90 -14.35
CA ALA A 322 0.70 -1.16 -15.26
C ALA A 322 0.10 0.10 -14.59
N GLN A 323 -0.25 -0.01 -13.30
CA GLN A 323 -0.76 1.10 -12.51
C GLN A 323 0.25 2.25 -12.39
N ASP A 324 1.53 1.96 -12.16
CA ASP A 324 2.55 2.99 -12.02
C ASP A 324 2.81 3.73 -13.34
N VAL A 325 2.81 3.01 -14.46
CA VAL A 325 2.90 3.63 -15.81
C VAL A 325 1.65 4.46 -16.10
N PHE A 326 0.47 3.94 -15.78
CA PHE A 326 -0.80 4.63 -15.97
C PHE A 326 -0.87 5.93 -15.16
N LYS A 327 -0.51 5.92 -13.87
CA LYS A 327 -0.50 7.10 -13.01
C LYS A 327 0.28 8.26 -13.63
N ASN A 328 1.50 7.98 -14.10
CA ASN A 328 2.37 9.01 -14.65
C ASN A 328 1.80 9.58 -15.96
N ARG A 329 1.42 8.71 -16.90
CA ARG A 329 0.86 9.14 -18.20
C ARG A 329 -0.48 9.85 -18.06
N ALA A 330 -1.37 9.33 -17.22
CA ALA A 330 -2.69 9.92 -17.03
C ALA A 330 -2.61 11.28 -16.31
N ALA A 331 -1.70 11.44 -15.33
CA ALA A 331 -1.47 12.73 -14.69
C ALA A 331 -0.88 13.75 -15.65
N GLU A 332 0.09 13.37 -16.50
CA GLU A 332 0.68 14.24 -17.52
C GLU A 332 -0.37 14.68 -18.57
N GLU A 333 -1.15 13.72 -19.09
CA GLU A 333 -2.21 14.01 -20.06
C GLU A 333 -3.29 14.92 -19.44
N PHE A 334 -3.68 14.64 -18.18
CA PHE A 334 -4.68 15.44 -17.46
C PHE A 334 -4.20 16.87 -17.20
N ASN A 335 -2.94 17.05 -16.79
CA ASN A 335 -2.36 18.38 -16.56
C ASN A 335 -2.27 19.22 -17.86
N ARG A 336 -2.11 18.55 -19.01
CA ARG A 336 -1.99 19.22 -20.31
C ARG A 336 -3.35 19.50 -20.96
N THR A 337 -4.31 18.61 -20.83
CA THR A 337 -5.56 18.65 -21.62
C THR A 337 -6.84 18.70 -20.78
N GLY A 338 -6.75 18.56 -19.45
CA GLY A 338 -7.90 18.40 -18.56
C GLY A 338 -8.61 17.04 -18.68
N GLN A 339 -8.07 16.12 -19.44
CA GLN A 339 -8.60 14.77 -19.68
C GLN A 339 -7.46 13.75 -19.60
N CYS A 340 -7.80 12.48 -19.35
CA CYS A 340 -6.84 11.36 -19.39
C CYS A 340 -7.36 10.14 -20.17
N ARG A 341 -8.28 10.38 -21.12
CA ARG A 341 -8.90 9.32 -21.93
C ARG A 341 -7.92 8.53 -22.79
N GLY A 342 -6.87 9.18 -23.31
CA GLY A 342 -5.86 8.54 -24.13
C GLY A 342 -5.09 7.49 -23.36
N ALA A 343 -4.50 7.89 -22.21
CA ALA A 343 -3.79 7.00 -21.30
C ALA A 343 -4.70 5.88 -20.77
N TYR A 344 -5.95 6.22 -20.41
CA TYR A 344 -6.95 5.26 -19.95
C TYR A 344 -7.23 4.18 -21.00
N LYS A 345 -7.59 4.58 -22.24
CA LYS A 345 -7.91 3.65 -23.33
C LYS A 345 -6.74 2.74 -23.69
N GLN A 346 -5.53 3.30 -23.74
CA GLN A 346 -4.34 2.53 -24.06
C GLN A 346 -4.03 1.48 -22.98
N THR A 347 -4.11 1.87 -21.71
CA THR A 347 -3.85 0.95 -20.59
C THR A 347 -4.96 -0.09 -20.45
N LEU A 348 -6.22 0.29 -20.59
CA LEU A 348 -7.37 -0.62 -20.60
C LEU A 348 -7.20 -1.70 -21.69
N ARG A 349 -6.90 -1.30 -22.92
CA ARG A 349 -6.73 -2.22 -24.06
C ARG A 349 -5.57 -3.20 -23.81
N LEU A 350 -4.44 -2.70 -23.33
CA LEU A 350 -3.27 -3.52 -23.03
C LEU A 350 -3.60 -4.58 -21.96
N LEU A 351 -4.19 -4.16 -20.84
CA LEU A 351 -4.52 -5.06 -19.74
C LEU A 351 -5.64 -6.03 -20.13
N ALA A 352 -6.65 -5.58 -20.89
CA ALA A 352 -7.69 -6.48 -21.38
C ALA A 352 -7.10 -7.60 -22.27
N ILE A 353 -6.19 -7.27 -23.21
CA ILE A 353 -5.53 -8.28 -24.05
C ILE A 353 -4.68 -9.23 -23.20
N LEU A 354 -3.89 -8.72 -22.24
CA LEU A 354 -3.07 -9.54 -21.36
C LEU A 354 -3.90 -10.42 -20.42
N GLY A 355 -5.07 -9.95 -19.99
CA GLY A 355 -5.95 -10.66 -19.07
C GLY A 355 -6.79 -11.76 -19.71
N VAL A 356 -7.07 -11.69 -21.02
CA VAL A 356 -7.90 -12.68 -21.73
C VAL A 356 -7.34 -14.08 -21.60
N PHE A 357 -6.08 -14.28 -21.95
CA PHE A 357 -5.46 -15.60 -22.00
C PHE A 357 -5.48 -16.33 -20.64
N PRO A 358 -4.95 -15.76 -19.53
CA PRO A 358 -5.00 -16.45 -18.25
C PRO A 358 -6.41 -16.67 -17.74
N SER A 359 -7.35 -15.75 -18.02
CA SER A 359 -8.76 -15.91 -17.62
C SER A 359 -9.45 -17.05 -18.38
N LEU A 360 -9.20 -17.20 -19.67
CA LEU A 360 -9.71 -18.30 -20.47
C LEU A 360 -9.10 -19.65 -20.01
N VAL A 361 -7.80 -19.69 -19.73
CA VAL A 361 -7.13 -20.87 -19.21
C VAL A 361 -7.78 -21.32 -17.88
N LEU A 362 -8.01 -20.39 -16.96
CA LEU A 362 -8.69 -20.69 -15.70
C LEU A 362 -10.14 -21.12 -15.89
N PHE A 363 -10.84 -20.51 -16.85
CA PHE A 363 -12.25 -20.83 -17.12
C PHE A 363 -12.44 -22.24 -17.69
N PHE A 364 -11.56 -22.67 -18.60
CA PHE A 364 -11.69 -23.97 -19.25
C PHE A 364 -10.98 -25.09 -18.50
N TRP A 365 -9.82 -24.83 -17.92
CA TRP A 365 -8.96 -25.86 -17.30
C TRP A 365 -8.65 -25.60 -15.82
N GLY A 366 -9.40 -24.73 -15.14
CA GLY A 366 -9.17 -24.41 -13.73
C GLY A 366 -9.05 -25.64 -12.82
N PRO A 367 -10.05 -26.55 -12.82
CA PRO A 367 -10.03 -27.75 -11.98
C PRO A 367 -8.84 -28.69 -12.28
N GLU A 368 -8.55 -28.91 -13.56
CA GLU A 368 -7.47 -29.79 -14.01
C GLU A 368 -6.10 -29.21 -13.65
N LEU A 369 -5.94 -27.91 -13.84
CA LEU A 369 -4.70 -27.21 -13.47
C LEU A 369 -4.46 -27.25 -11.96
N PHE A 370 -5.50 -27.04 -11.15
CA PHE A 370 -5.34 -27.09 -9.69
C PHE A 370 -5.06 -28.51 -9.22
N ALA A 371 -5.72 -29.53 -9.78
CA ALA A 371 -5.44 -30.95 -9.49
C ALA A 371 -4.01 -31.33 -9.87
N LEU A 372 -3.54 -30.89 -11.06
CA LEU A 372 -2.19 -31.16 -11.54
C LEU A 372 -1.12 -30.48 -10.64
N VAL A 373 -1.34 -29.20 -10.32
CA VAL A 373 -0.37 -28.35 -9.64
C VAL A 373 -0.33 -28.62 -8.14
N PHE A 374 -1.51 -28.68 -7.49
CA PHE A 374 -1.63 -28.77 -6.03
C PHE A 374 -2.07 -30.17 -5.54
N GLY A 375 -2.56 -31.03 -6.41
CA GLY A 375 -3.08 -32.36 -6.10
C GLY A 375 -4.61 -32.43 -6.13
N GLU A 376 -5.14 -33.66 -6.25
CA GLU A 376 -6.59 -33.93 -6.36
C GLU A 376 -7.44 -33.29 -5.25
N PRO A 377 -7.04 -33.23 -3.97
CA PRO A 377 -7.85 -32.59 -2.93
C PRO A 377 -8.18 -31.11 -3.20
N LEU A 378 -7.40 -30.45 -4.07
CA LEU A 378 -7.59 -29.03 -4.43
C LEU A 378 -8.22 -28.84 -5.82
N ARG A 379 -8.74 -29.89 -6.46
CA ARG A 379 -9.54 -29.80 -7.70
C ARG A 379 -10.72 -28.85 -7.53
N GLU A 380 -11.41 -28.91 -6.39
CA GLU A 380 -12.54 -28.01 -6.07
C GLU A 380 -12.11 -26.56 -5.93
N ALA A 381 -10.90 -26.27 -5.46
CA ALA A 381 -10.34 -24.91 -5.49
C ALA A 381 -10.18 -24.40 -6.94
N GLY A 382 -9.91 -25.31 -7.88
CA GLY A 382 -9.91 -25.03 -9.31
C GLY A 382 -11.32 -24.70 -9.86
N GLU A 383 -12.38 -25.34 -9.32
CA GLU A 383 -13.75 -24.96 -9.64
C GLU A 383 -14.08 -23.54 -9.17
N ILE A 384 -13.64 -23.15 -7.98
CA ILE A 384 -13.78 -21.77 -7.50
C ILE A 384 -13.00 -20.82 -8.42
N ALA A 385 -11.79 -21.20 -8.83
CA ALA A 385 -10.98 -20.44 -9.77
C ALA A 385 -11.68 -20.23 -11.14
N ARG A 386 -12.35 -21.27 -11.64
CA ARG A 386 -13.16 -21.22 -12.85
C ARG A 386 -14.35 -20.28 -12.71
N ILE A 387 -15.07 -20.36 -11.57
CA ILE A 387 -16.18 -19.46 -11.24
C ILE A 387 -15.71 -18.00 -11.17
N PHE A 388 -14.50 -17.77 -10.65
CA PHE A 388 -13.94 -16.43 -10.50
C PHE A 388 -13.26 -15.89 -11.76
N ALA A 389 -13.04 -16.70 -12.79
CA ALA A 389 -12.36 -16.27 -14.00
C ALA A 389 -12.97 -15.02 -14.68
N PRO A 390 -14.31 -14.88 -14.83
CA PRO A 390 -14.92 -13.67 -15.36
C PRO A 390 -14.69 -12.43 -14.48
N LEU A 391 -14.85 -12.58 -13.16
CA LEU A 391 -14.56 -11.53 -12.19
C LEU A 391 -13.10 -11.07 -12.29
N LEU A 392 -12.18 -12.03 -12.32
CA LEU A 392 -10.74 -11.77 -12.37
C LEU A 392 -10.34 -11.05 -13.65
N PHE A 393 -10.95 -11.42 -14.77
CA PHE A 393 -10.75 -10.74 -16.04
C PHE A 393 -11.09 -9.25 -15.95
N VAL A 394 -12.32 -8.93 -15.47
CA VAL A 394 -12.74 -7.53 -15.36
C VAL A 394 -11.91 -6.77 -14.33
N ARG A 395 -11.66 -7.37 -13.17
CA ARG A 395 -10.86 -6.79 -12.09
C ARG A 395 -9.43 -6.49 -12.51
N PHE A 396 -8.83 -7.32 -13.37
CA PHE A 396 -7.44 -7.21 -13.80
C PHE A 396 -7.12 -5.87 -14.47
N PHE A 397 -8.02 -5.34 -15.29
CA PHE A 397 -7.85 -4.02 -15.90
C PHE A 397 -8.55 -2.91 -15.13
N ALA A 398 -9.67 -3.19 -14.44
CA ALA A 398 -10.41 -2.17 -13.72
C ALA A 398 -9.66 -1.64 -12.48
N SER A 399 -8.99 -2.53 -11.73
CA SER A 399 -8.32 -2.17 -10.49
C SER A 399 -7.16 -1.18 -10.68
N PRO A 400 -6.19 -1.38 -11.61
CA PRO A 400 -5.12 -0.41 -11.85
C PRO A 400 -5.61 0.96 -12.32
N LEU A 401 -6.72 0.99 -13.08
CA LEU A 401 -7.32 2.19 -13.63
C LEU A 401 -8.12 3.01 -12.59
N GLY A 402 -8.35 2.47 -11.38
CA GLY A 402 -9.02 3.17 -10.27
C GLY A 402 -8.36 4.49 -9.88
N TYR A 403 -7.06 4.64 -10.12
CA TYR A 403 -6.35 5.90 -9.92
C TYR A 403 -6.89 7.07 -10.76
N THR A 404 -7.70 6.80 -11.80
CA THR A 404 -8.41 7.83 -12.55
C THR A 404 -9.17 8.77 -11.62
N PHE A 405 -9.91 8.24 -10.63
CA PHE A 405 -10.70 9.06 -9.71
C PHE A 405 -9.84 9.97 -8.82
N LEU A 406 -8.64 9.54 -8.49
CA LEU A 406 -7.70 10.36 -7.73
C LEU A 406 -7.13 11.50 -8.60
N ILE A 407 -6.75 11.20 -9.85
CA ILE A 407 -6.21 12.17 -10.82
C ILE A 407 -7.25 13.24 -11.13
N VAL A 408 -8.51 12.83 -11.38
CA VAL A 408 -9.60 13.78 -11.69
C VAL A 408 -10.28 14.36 -10.46
N ARG A 409 -9.74 14.11 -9.25
CA ARG A 409 -10.23 14.64 -7.94
C ARG A 409 -11.67 14.22 -7.61
N GLN A 410 -12.09 13.03 -8.02
CA GLN A 410 -13.43 12.47 -7.76
C GLN A 410 -13.38 11.26 -6.81
N ALA A 411 -12.54 11.29 -5.79
CA ALA A 411 -12.33 10.19 -4.83
C ALA A 411 -13.62 9.71 -4.11
N LYS A 412 -14.67 10.54 -4.04
CA LYS A 412 -15.96 10.15 -3.46
C LYS A 412 -16.64 9.01 -4.23
N ILE A 413 -16.49 8.96 -5.56
CA ILE A 413 -17.06 7.90 -6.39
C ILE A 413 -16.42 6.56 -6.04
N ASP A 414 -15.09 6.55 -5.88
CA ASP A 414 -14.35 5.36 -5.46
C ASP A 414 -14.81 4.86 -4.08
N LEU A 415 -15.04 5.76 -3.13
CA LEU A 415 -15.55 5.41 -1.79
C LEU A 415 -16.95 4.75 -1.86
N TYR A 416 -17.90 5.34 -2.59
CA TYR A 416 -19.23 4.75 -2.75
C TYR A 416 -19.18 3.38 -3.43
N TRP A 417 -18.30 3.23 -4.40
CA TRP A 417 -18.10 1.94 -5.06
C TRP A 417 -17.52 0.89 -4.11
N GLN A 418 -16.55 1.25 -3.24
CA GLN A 418 -16.02 0.35 -2.21
C GLN A 418 -17.09 -0.08 -1.20
N ILE A 419 -17.99 0.82 -0.80
CA ILE A 419 -19.15 0.48 0.03
C ILE A 419 -20.05 -0.50 -0.70
N GLY A 420 -20.28 -0.31 -2.00
CA GLY A 420 -21.05 -1.24 -2.83
C GLY A 420 -20.42 -2.64 -2.87
N LEU A 421 -19.08 -2.72 -3.04
CA LEU A 421 -18.36 -4.00 -2.98
C LEU A 421 -18.53 -4.70 -1.63
N LEU A 422 -18.42 -3.95 -0.54
CA LEU A 422 -18.62 -4.50 0.81
C LEU A 422 -20.04 -5.03 1.00
N ALA A 423 -21.05 -4.28 0.56
CA ALA A 423 -22.46 -4.68 0.65
C ALA A 423 -22.73 -5.96 -0.17
N VAL A 424 -22.21 -6.04 -1.40
CA VAL A 424 -22.31 -7.25 -2.23
C VAL A 424 -21.57 -8.42 -1.61
N SER A 425 -20.38 -8.22 -1.03
CA SER A 425 -19.67 -9.28 -0.29
C SER A 425 -20.53 -9.84 0.83
N ILE A 426 -21.06 -8.98 1.67
CA ILE A 426 -21.90 -9.42 2.80
C ILE A 426 -23.13 -10.17 2.28
N ALA A 427 -23.87 -9.61 1.32
CA ALA A 427 -25.08 -10.21 0.79
C ALA A 427 -24.82 -11.59 0.15
N THR A 428 -23.77 -11.69 -0.67
CA THR A 428 -23.47 -12.94 -1.40
C THR A 428 -22.95 -14.07 -0.52
N PHE A 429 -22.38 -13.77 0.64
CA PHE A 429 -21.94 -14.77 1.61
C PHE A 429 -22.93 -15.01 2.76
N THR A 430 -23.99 -14.17 2.89
CA THR A 430 -25.02 -14.36 3.93
C THR A 430 -26.33 -14.94 3.44
N LEU A 431 -26.71 -14.69 2.18
CA LEU A 431 -27.99 -15.14 1.63
C LEU A 431 -28.01 -16.62 1.19
N PRO A 432 -27.03 -17.13 0.41
CA PRO A 432 -27.03 -18.53 -0.03
C PRO A 432 -26.77 -19.51 1.12
N SER A 433 -27.37 -20.68 1.04
CA SER A 433 -27.17 -21.79 1.99
C SER A 433 -25.92 -22.63 1.67
N GLU A 434 -25.46 -22.64 0.42
CA GLU A 434 -24.35 -23.43 -0.07
C GLU A 434 -23.16 -22.57 -0.48
N ALA A 435 -21.93 -23.04 -0.18
CA ALA A 435 -20.69 -22.32 -0.48
C ALA A 435 -20.50 -22.05 -1.99
N MET A 436 -20.76 -23.06 -2.84
CA MET A 436 -20.58 -22.91 -4.28
C MET A 436 -21.54 -21.88 -4.88
N SER A 437 -22.77 -21.83 -4.37
CA SER A 437 -23.76 -20.82 -4.75
C SER A 437 -23.31 -19.43 -4.31
N ALA A 438 -22.78 -19.28 -3.08
CA ALA A 438 -22.21 -18.02 -2.60
C ALA A 438 -21.05 -17.55 -3.49
N PHE A 439 -20.14 -18.41 -3.90
CA PHE A 439 -19.03 -18.10 -4.80
C PHE A 439 -19.52 -17.64 -6.19
N ARG A 440 -20.55 -18.28 -6.74
CA ARG A 440 -21.16 -17.86 -8.02
C ARG A 440 -21.79 -16.48 -7.91
N TRP A 441 -22.56 -16.23 -6.86
CA TRP A 441 -23.21 -14.92 -6.63
C TRP A 441 -22.18 -13.84 -6.39
N PHE A 442 -21.13 -14.14 -5.62
CA PHE A 442 -20.02 -13.22 -5.39
C PHE A 442 -19.30 -12.88 -6.70
N SER A 443 -18.94 -13.88 -7.50
CA SER A 443 -18.29 -13.68 -8.79
C SER A 443 -19.13 -12.80 -9.72
N ALA A 444 -20.41 -13.12 -9.88
CA ALA A 444 -21.33 -12.37 -10.74
C ALA A 444 -21.55 -10.94 -10.24
N GLY A 445 -21.83 -10.76 -8.94
CA GLY A 445 -22.06 -9.44 -8.33
C GLY A 445 -20.84 -8.54 -8.41
N TYR A 446 -19.66 -9.08 -8.08
CA TYR A 446 -18.42 -8.31 -8.19
C TYR A 446 -18.05 -8.01 -9.64
N ALA A 447 -18.20 -8.96 -10.57
CA ALA A 447 -17.96 -8.71 -11.99
C ALA A 447 -18.87 -7.59 -12.51
N ALA A 448 -20.16 -7.61 -12.16
CA ALA A 448 -21.10 -6.55 -12.52
C ALA A 448 -20.67 -5.19 -11.94
N LEU A 449 -20.31 -5.13 -10.66
CA LEU A 449 -19.80 -3.89 -10.05
C LEU A 449 -18.52 -3.39 -10.71
N TYR A 450 -17.58 -4.29 -11.06
CA TYR A 450 -16.37 -3.88 -11.77
C TYR A 450 -16.64 -3.39 -13.18
N VAL A 451 -17.64 -3.94 -13.90
CA VAL A 451 -18.09 -3.40 -15.19
C VAL A 451 -18.63 -1.96 -15.00
N VAL A 452 -19.48 -1.75 -13.99
CA VAL A 452 -19.97 -0.40 -13.65
C VAL A 452 -18.79 0.53 -13.30
N TYR A 453 -17.81 0.04 -12.56
CA TYR A 453 -16.61 0.81 -12.19
C TYR A 453 -15.82 1.27 -13.41
N VAL A 454 -15.61 0.39 -14.40
CA VAL A 454 -14.95 0.73 -15.67
C VAL A 454 -15.73 1.82 -16.43
N LEU A 455 -17.06 1.74 -16.45
CA LEU A 455 -17.90 2.76 -17.07
C LEU A 455 -17.80 4.12 -16.36
N LEU A 456 -17.77 4.11 -15.02
CA LEU A 456 -17.56 5.32 -14.22
C LEU A 456 -16.17 5.92 -14.43
N GLN A 457 -15.13 5.08 -14.46
CA GLN A 457 -13.76 5.50 -14.76
C GLN A 457 -13.64 6.11 -16.16
N TRP A 458 -14.28 5.49 -17.16
CA TRP A 458 -14.30 5.99 -18.53
C TRP A 458 -14.95 7.37 -18.63
N ARG A 459 -16.06 7.57 -17.93
CA ARG A 459 -16.72 8.89 -17.85
C ARG A 459 -15.83 9.91 -17.16
N ALA A 460 -15.24 9.55 -16.03
CA ALA A 460 -14.35 10.42 -15.26
C ALA A 460 -13.09 10.79 -16.06
N ALA A 461 -12.50 9.84 -16.81
CA ALA A 461 -11.33 10.09 -17.66
C ALA A 461 -11.57 11.15 -18.75
N GLY A 462 -12.83 11.40 -19.10
CA GLY A 462 -13.23 12.47 -20.03
C GLY A 462 -13.07 13.89 -19.50
N GLY A 463 -12.73 14.05 -18.22
CA GLY A 463 -12.68 15.35 -17.58
C GLY A 463 -14.08 15.94 -17.30
N GLN A 464 -14.19 16.81 -16.33
CA GLN A 464 -15.31 17.74 -16.29
C GLN A 464 -15.06 18.76 -17.39
N GLN A 465 -16.02 18.94 -18.31
CA GLN A 465 -16.02 20.13 -19.15
C GLN A 465 -15.89 21.33 -18.20
N VAL A 466 -14.73 22.00 -18.23
CA VAL A 466 -14.57 23.30 -17.60
C VAL A 466 -15.66 24.15 -18.26
N ARG A 467 -16.76 24.39 -17.56
CA ARG A 467 -17.68 25.45 -17.97
C ARG A 467 -16.81 26.69 -18.08
N PRO A 468 -16.70 27.31 -19.25
CA PRO A 468 -16.02 28.59 -19.32
C PRO A 468 -16.73 29.48 -18.29
N SER A 469 -15.97 29.96 -17.32
CA SER A 469 -16.43 31.01 -16.41
C SER A 469 -16.95 32.11 -17.31
N GLY A 470 -18.26 32.27 -17.32
CA GLY A 470 -18.94 33.27 -18.14
C GLY A 470 -18.23 34.60 -18.00
N SER A 471 -17.81 35.14 -19.11
CA SER A 471 -17.50 36.56 -19.27
C SER A 471 -18.69 37.33 -18.74
N GLY A 472 -18.58 37.75 -17.45
CA GLY A 472 -19.47 38.78 -16.90
C GLY A 472 -19.13 40.07 -17.62
N THR A 473 -20.07 40.49 -18.46
CA THR A 473 -20.20 41.87 -18.95
C THR A 473 -20.65 42.76 -17.82
#